data_3b3636072bb4ff236b44e7dab9b4f9e6
#
_entry.id   3b3636072bb4ff236b44e7dab9b4f9e6
#
_cell.length_a   1.000
_cell.length_b   1.000
_cell.length_c   1.000
_cell.angle_alpha   90.00
_cell.angle_beta   90.00
_cell.angle_gamma   90.00
#
_symmetry.space_group_name_H-M   'P 1'
#
loop_
_entity.id
_entity.type
_entity.pdbx_description
1 polymer ?
#
loop_
_entity_poly.entity_id
_entity_poly.type
_entity_poly.pdbx_seq_one_letter_code
_entity_poly.pdbx_strand_id
1 'polypeptide(L)'
;MSTLNVDTIQTTGGGVPVGAGRVVQIVHVQDGEVASGTTTCSYDDTIMQNTEGTEFMTLAITPTKATNKLKIDVFANLNHDSTNKIVVVGLFQDSTANALAAMNATESIANSPLPVGLTHVMTAGTTSSTTFKVRAGTDAAATTTFNGRDGSNRRLGGRYASTMTITEIAV
;
A
#
# COMPACT_ATOMS: atom_id res chain seq x y z
N MET A 1 5.25 -45.51 -20.51
CA MET A 1 4.36 -44.48 -19.94
C MET A 1 4.14 -43.46 -21.03
N SER A 2 2.90 -43.14 -21.37
CA SER A 2 2.59 -42.07 -22.33
C SER A 2 2.47 -40.77 -21.53
N THR A 3 3.22 -39.75 -21.92
CA THR A 3 3.13 -38.41 -21.34
C THR A 3 2.26 -37.56 -22.28
N LEU A 4 1.19 -36.98 -21.74
CA LEU A 4 0.37 -36.00 -22.46
C LEU A 4 0.99 -34.63 -22.25
N ASN A 5 1.55 -34.03 -23.33
CA ASN A 5 1.93 -32.62 -23.33
C ASN A 5 0.74 -31.79 -23.81
N VAL A 6 0.25 -30.89 -22.99
CA VAL A 6 -0.82 -29.95 -23.33
C VAL A 6 -0.25 -28.55 -23.35
N ASP A 7 -0.02 -27.98 -24.53
CA ASP A 7 0.49 -26.60 -24.69
C ASP A 7 -0.62 -25.54 -24.52
N THR A 8 -1.88 -25.94 -24.73
CA THR A 8 -3.02 -25.03 -24.62
C THR A 8 -4.26 -25.78 -24.17
N ILE A 9 -4.92 -25.28 -23.14
CA ILE A 9 -6.26 -25.73 -22.73
C ILE A 9 -7.27 -24.70 -23.24
N GLN A 10 -8.09 -25.09 -24.23
CA GLN A 10 -9.19 -24.27 -24.71
C GLN A 10 -10.51 -24.83 -24.17
N THR A 11 -11.39 -23.97 -23.64
CA THR A 11 -12.75 -24.34 -23.29
C THR A 11 -13.64 -24.19 -24.50
N THR A 12 -14.21 -25.31 -25.02
CA THR A 12 -15.25 -25.30 -26.04
C THR A 12 -16.61 -25.11 -25.37
N GLY A 13 -17.32 -24.04 -25.71
CA GLY A 13 -18.70 -23.82 -25.27
C GLY A 13 -18.90 -22.80 -24.18
N GLY A 14 -18.67 -21.50 -24.45
CA GLY A 14 -19.20 -20.36 -23.67
C GLY A 14 -18.71 -20.24 -22.22
N GLY A 15 -17.67 -20.96 -21.86
CA GLY A 15 -17.04 -20.81 -20.55
C GLY A 15 -16.27 -19.48 -20.43
N VAL A 16 -16.14 -18.98 -19.21
CA VAL A 16 -15.28 -17.83 -18.92
C VAL A 16 -13.92 -18.07 -19.56
N PRO A 17 -13.36 -17.13 -20.36
CA PRO A 17 -12.05 -17.32 -20.96
C PRO A 17 -11.04 -17.71 -19.86
N VAL A 18 -10.29 -18.80 -20.12
CA VAL A 18 -9.24 -19.23 -19.20
C VAL A 18 -8.24 -18.10 -19.06
N GLY A 19 -8.29 -17.38 -17.94
CA GLY A 19 -7.42 -16.23 -17.68
C GLY A 19 -8.08 -15.02 -17.03
N ALA A 20 -9.38 -14.75 -17.27
CA ALA A 20 -10.07 -13.65 -16.61
C ALA A 20 -10.17 -13.91 -15.08
N GLY A 21 -9.84 -12.91 -14.27
CA GLY A 21 -9.81 -13.01 -12.80
C GLY A 21 -8.63 -13.82 -12.25
N ARG A 22 -7.73 -14.32 -13.11
CA ARG A 22 -6.53 -15.06 -12.66
C ARG A 22 -5.47 -14.10 -12.16
N VAL A 23 -4.83 -14.44 -11.04
CA VAL A 23 -3.61 -13.77 -10.59
C VAL A 23 -2.49 -14.06 -11.58
N VAL A 24 -1.89 -13.00 -12.13
CA VAL A 24 -0.79 -13.05 -13.10
C VAL A 24 0.56 -12.99 -12.39
N GLN A 25 0.69 -12.05 -11.47
CA GLN A 25 1.87 -11.88 -10.62
C GLN A 25 1.49 -11.23 -9.29
N ILE A 26 2.35 -11.44 -8.30
CA ILE A 26 2.29 -10.77 -7.01
C ILE A 26 3.68 -10.22 -6.72
N VAL A 27 3.75 -8.95 -6.33
CA VAL A 27 4.94 -8.36 -5.73
C VAL A 27 4.61 -7.96 -4.29
N HIS A 28 5.58 -8.09 -3.40
CA HIS A 28 5.36 -7.89 -1.97
C HIS A 28 6.59 -7.28 -1.32
N VAL A 29 6.37 -6.38 -0.37
CA VAL A 29 7.38 -5.89 0.56
C VAL A 29 6.87 -6.01 1.99
N GLN A 30 7.73 -6.47 2.88
CA GLN A 30 7.54 -6.41 4.32
C GLN A 30 8.70 -5.62 4.91
N ASP A 31 8.38 -4.58 5.65
CA ASP A 31 9.35 -3.68 6.26
C ASP A 31 9.15 -3.65 7.78
N GLY A 32 10.19 -3.98 8.52
CA GLY A 32 10.25 -3.94 9.99
C GLY A 32 11.19 -2.86 10.52
N GLU A 33 11.78 -2.05 9.64
CA GLU A 33 12.66 -0.95 10.06
C GLU A 33 11.82 0.20 10.63
N VAL A 34 12.35 0.83 11.68
CA VAL A 34 11.72 1.97 12.31
C VAL A 34 12.08 3.23 11.55
N ALA A 35 11.07 3.99 11.18
CA ALA A 35 11.23 5.30 10.58
C ALA A 35 10.28 6.31 11.23
N SER A 36 10.60 7.59 11.13
CA SER A 36 9.76 8.66 11.64
C SER A 36 9.75 9.87 10.71
N GLY A 37 8.70 10.68 10.84
CA GLY A 37 8.55 11.92 10.08
C GLY A 37 7.61 12.89 10.78
N THR A 38 7.74 14.16 10.43
CA THR A 38 6.98 15.27 11.03
C THR A 38 6.12 16.03 10.02
N THR A 39 6.10 15.59 8.76
CA THR A 39 5.26 16.21 7.74
C THR A 39 3.79 15.88 8.02
N THR A 40 2.98 16.91 8.15
CA THR A 40 1.55 16.78 8.44
C THR A 40 0.75 16.36 7.20
N CYS A 41 -0.44 15.83 7.44
CA CYS A 41 -1.46 15.57 6.42
C CYS A 41 -2.73 16.32 6.79
N SER A 42 -3.34 17.04 5.85
CA SER A 42 -4.64 17.65 6.09
C SER A 42 -5.71 16.56 6.32
N TYR A 43 -6.58 16.79 7.29
CA TYR A 43 -7.76 15.97 7.50
C TYR A 43 -8.99 16.82 7.21
N ASP A 44 -9.27 17.01 5.93
CA ASP A 44 -10.37 17.83 5.42
C ASP A 44 -10.98 17.16 4.17
N ASP A 45 -11.81 17.88 3.42
CA ASP A 45 -12.48 17.39 2.20
C ASP A 45 -11.63 17.64 0.93
N THR A 46 -10.30 17.68 1.05
CA THR A 46 -9.40 17.77 -0.10
C THR A 46 -8.67 16.44 -0.33
N ILE A 47 -8.25 16.20 -1.57
CA ILE A 47 -7.45 15.00 -1.89
C ILE A 47 -6.05 15.19 -1.32
N MET A 48 -5.58 14.23 -0.50
CA MET A 48 -4.22 14.22 0.02
C MET A 48 -3.19 14.34 -1.10
N GLN A 49 -2.21 15.23 -0.93
CA GLN A 49 -1.18 15.51 -1.93
C GLN A 49 0.13 14.78 -1.61
N ASN A 50 0.95 14.53 -2.63
CA ASN A 50 2.26 13.87 -2.46
C ASN A 50 3.30 14.71 -1.70
N THR A 51 2.97 15.94 -1.35
CA THR A 51 3.75 16.81 -0.46
C THR A 51 3.35 16.66 1.02
N GLU A 52 2.25 15.96 1.29
CA GLU A 52 1.74 15.72 2.63
C GLU A 52 2.21 14.37 3.16
N GLY A 53 2.42 14.29 4.46
CA GLY A 53 2.95 13.11 5.13
C GLY A 53 4.38 12.76 4.73
N THR A 54 4.97 11.86 5.45
CA THR A 54 6.29 11.28 5.17
C THR A 54 6.13 9.97 4.40
N GLU A 55 6.97 9.75 3.38
CA GLU A 55 7.00 8.48 2.64
C GLU A 55 7.67 7.41 3.49
N PHE A 56 6.96 6.30 3.76
CA PHE A 56 7.45 5.20 4.59
C PHE A 56 7.64 3.90 3.81
N MET A 57 6.87 3.67 2.75
CA MET A 57 6.98 2.44 1.96
C MET A 57 6.93 2.76 0.48
N THR A 58 7.64 1.95 -0.29
CA THR A 58 7.61 1.99 -1.76
C THR A 58 7.70 0.58 -2.33
N LEU A 59 6.97 0.31 -3.43
CA LEU A 59 7.00 -0.96 -4.13
C LEU A 59 6.68 -0.75 -5.61
N ALA A 60 7.51 -1.30 -6.48
CA ALA A 60 7.32 -1.23 -7.93
C ALA A 60 6.76 -2.55 -8.48
N ILE A 61 5.99 -2.43 -9.56
CA ILE A 61 5.51 -3.54 -10.39
C ILE A 61 5.66 -3.18 -11.86
N THR A 62 5.95 -4.16 -12.71
CA THR A 62 5.88 -4.03 -14.17
C THR A 62 4.72 -4.89 -14.66
N PRO A 63 3.54 -4.28 -14.95
CA PRO A 63 2.37 -5.04 -15.35
C PRO A 63 2.58 -5.75 -16.69
N THR A 64 2.02 -6.95 -16.84
CA THR A 64 2.13 -7.75 -18.05
C THR A 64 1.21 -7.27 -19.16
N LYS A 65 0.08 -6.63 -18.79
CA LYS A 65 -0.86 -5.98 -19.71
C LYS A 65 -1.43 -4.71 -19.11
N ALA A 66 -1.54 -3.66 -19.94
CA ALA A 66 -2.11 -2.38 -19.51
C ALA A 66 -3.59 -2.47 -19.12
N THR A 67 -4.32 -3.47 -19.62
CA THR A 67 -5.75 -3.70 -19.30
C THR A 67 -5.97 -4.46 -18.01
N ASN A 68 -4.97 -5.16 -17.48
CA ASN A 68 -5.08 -5.93 -16.24
C ASN A 68 -5.43 -5.02 -15.05
N LYS A 69 -5.99 -5.60 -14.01
CA LYS A 69 -6.23 -4.90 -12.75
C LYS A 69 -5.04 -5.07 -11.82
N LEU A 70 -4.74 -4.00 -11.11
CA LEU A 70 -3.82 -4.01 -9.97
C LEU A 70 -4.65 -3.85 -8.70
N LYS A 71 -4.53 -4.80 -7.77
CA LYS A 71 -5.05 -4.69 -6.41
C LYS A 71 -3.86 -4.42 -5.49
N ILE A 72 -3.89 -3.30 -4.81
CA ILE A 72 -2.86 -2.85 -3.88
C ILE A 72 -3.42 -2.96 -2.47
N ASP A 73 -2.81 -3.80 -1.64
CA ASP A 73 -3.14 -3.97 -0.23
C ASP A 73 -1.97 -3.44 0.62
N VAL A 74 -2.28 -2.54 1.54
CA VAL A 74 -1.34 -1.95 2.49
C VAL A 74 -1.78 -2.27 3.90
N PHE A 75 -0.84 -2.66 4.75
CA PHE A 75 -1.00 -2.71 6.19
C PHE A 75 0.18 -1.97 6.82
N ALA A 76 -0.11 -0.85 7.48
CA ALA A 76 0.89 0.01 8.09
C ALA A 76 0.72 0.04 9.61
N ASN A 77 1.81 -0.22 10.33
CA ASN A 77 1.90 -0.05 11.77
C ASN A 77 2.45 1.33 12.07
N LEU A 78 1.61 2.20 12.62
CA LEU A 78 1.93 3.59 12.89
C LEU A 78 1.71 3.91 14.37
N ASN A 79 2.22 5.03 14.82
CA ASN A 79 1.83 5.76 16.01
C ASN A 79 2.24 7.23 15.89
N HIS A 80 1.91 8.02 16.88
CA HIS A 80 2.32 9.43 17.02
C HIS A 80 2.66 9.77 18.47
N ASP A 81 3.49 10.78 18.66
CA ASP A 81 4.03 11.19 19.98
C ASP A 81 3.16 12.20 20.75
N SER A 82 2.04 12.64 20.16
CA SER A 82 1.14 13.63 20.77
C SER A 82 -0.25 13.05 21.04
N THR A 83 -0.99 13.63 21.97
CA THR A 83 -2.37 13.23 22.26
C THR A 83 -3.36 13.79 21.23
N ASN A 84 -4.49 13.10 21.05
CA ASN A 84 -5.63 13.55 20.23
C ASN A 84 -5.22 13.94 18.81
N LYS A 85 -4.51 13.04 18.11
CA LYS A 85 -4.14 13.22 16.68
C LYS A 85 -4.86 12.25 15.80
N ILE A 86 -5.12 12.68 14.59
CA ILE A 86 -5.58 11.84 13.49
C ILE A 86 -4.37 11.55 12.61
N VAL A 87 -4.08 10.28 12.39
CA VAL A 87 -3.10 9.85 11.41
C VAL A 87 -3.80 9.61 10.09
N VAL A 88 -3.35 10.28 9.03
CA VAL A 88 -3.81 10.07 7.65
C VAL A 88 -2.76 9.27 6.90
N VAL A 89 -3.20 8.28 6.14
CA VAL A 89 -2.35 7.42 5.30
C VAL A 89 -2.84 7.52 3.87
N GLY A 90 -1.97 7.82 2.93
CA GLY A 90 -2.27 7.90 1.51
C GLY A 90 -1.44 6.95 0.66
N LEU A 91 -2.07 6.39 -0.37
CA LEU A 91 -1.44 5.60 -1.42
C LEU A 91 -1.26 6.49 -2.66
N PHE A 92 -0.03 6.54 -3.17
CA PHE A 92 0.34 7.32 -4.36
C PHE A 92 0.95 6.44 -5.43
N GLN A 93 0.91 6.92 -6.67
CA GLN A 93 1.54 6.26 -7.82
C GLN A 93 2.56 7.22 -8.47
N ASP A 94 3.78 6.75 -8.64
CA ASP A 94 4.88 7.46 -9.32
C ASP A 94 5.09 8.88 -8.76
N SER A 95 4.95 9.90 -9.59
CA SER A 95 5.04 11.33 -9.23
C SER A 95 3.67 12.03 -9.21
N THR A 96 2.57 11.30 -9.30
CA THR A 96 1.22 11.88 -9.31
C THR A 96 0.99 12.65 -8.01
N ALA A 97 0.46 13.87 -8.13
CA ALA A 97 0.24 14.75 -6.98
C ALA A 97 -0.84 14.21 -6.04
N ASN A 98 -1.94 13.73 -6.61
CA ASN A 98 -3.12 13.27 -5.86
C ASN A 98 -2.96 11.83 -5.38
N ALA A 99 -3.35 11.55 -4.14
CA ALA A 99 -3.48 10.19 -3.64
C ALA A 99 -4.51 9.40 -4.45
N LEU A 100 -4.23 8.10 -4.68
CA LEU A 100 -5.18 7.15 -5.28
C LEU A 100 -6.25 6.72 -4.27
N ALA A 101 -5.87 6.61 -3.02
CA ALA A 101 -6.74 6.27 -1.90
C ALA A 101 -6.12 6.81 -0.61
N ALA A 102 -6.96 7.10 0.37
CA ALA A 102 -6.53 7.52 1.69
C ALA A 102 -7.40 6.88 2.77
N MET A 103 -6.82 6.76 3.95
CA MET A 103 -7.45 6.22 5.14
C MET A 103 -6.98 7.02 6.34
N ASN A 104 -7.76 7.05 7.40
CA ASN A 104 -7.34 7.65 8.65
C ASN A 104 -7.56 6.69 9.83
N ALA A 105 -6.81 6.93 10.88
CA ALA A 105 -7.05 6.35 12.19
C ALA A 105 -6.83 7.40 13.27
N THR A 106 -7.59 7.31 14.34
CA THR A 106 -7.57 8.28 15.44
C THR A 106 -7.17 7.56 16.72
N GLU A 107 -6.23 8.15 17.43
CA GLU A 107 -5.84 7.69 18.76
C GLU A 107 -5.66 8.88 19.70
N SER A 108 -6.27 8.76 20.90
CA SER A 108 -6.21 9.82 21.90
C SER A 108 -4.95 9.75 22.77
N ILE A 109 -4.26 8.61 22.75
CA ILE A 109 -3.10 8.34 23.61
C ILE A 109 -1.83 8.40 22.76
N ALA A 110 -0.90 9.27 23.17
CA ALA A 110 0.42 9.35 22.54
C ALA A 110 1.14 8.00 22.61
N ASN A 111 1.83 7.65 21.52
CA ASN A 111 2.61 6.43 21.41
C ASN A 111 1.82 5.11 21.49
N SER A 112 0.50 5.17 21.29
CA SER A 112 -0.34 3.98 21.19
C SER A 112 -0.20 3.35 19.80
N PRO A 113 -0.22 2.02 19.67
CA PRO A 113 -0.21 1.35 18.37
C PRO A 113 -1.44 1.70 17.53
N LEU A 114 -1.22 2.05 16.28
CA LEU A 114 -2.25 2.48 15.34
C LEU A 114 -2.08 1.72 14.01
N PRO A 115 -2.56 0.48 13.92
CA PRO A 115 -2.54 -0.26 12.66
C PRO A 115 -3.58 0.32 11.70
N VAL A 116 -3.16 0.56 10.45
CA VAL A 116 -4.01 1.08 9.37
C VAL A 116 -3.96 0.14 8.18
N GLY A 117 -5.12 -0.28 7.69
CA GLY A 117 -5.26 -1.06 6.46
C GLY A 117 -5.88 -0.24 5.34
N LEU A 118 -5.37 -0.37 4.12
CA LEU A 118 -5.88 0.29 2.93
C LEU A 118 -5.82 -0.67 1.74
N THR A 119 -6.90 -0.74 0.97
CA THR A 119 -6.95 -1.49 -0.29
C THR A 119 -7.40 -0.57 -1.41
N HIS A 120 -6.72 -0.65 -2.55
CA HIS A 120 -7.10 0.05 -3.79
C HIS A 120 -7.06 -0.89 -4.98
N VAL A 121 -8.02 -0.74 -5.90
CA VAL A 121 -8.07 -1.51 -7.16
C VAL A 121 -8.17 -0.56 -8.33
N MET A 122 -7.26 -0.71 -9.28
CA MET A 122 -7.22 0.12 -10.48
C MET A 122 -6.89 -0.69 -11.73
N THR A 123 -7.05 -0.09 -12.91
CA THR A 123 -6.48 -0.62 -14.15
C THR A 123 -5.00 -0.27 -14.21
N ALA A 124 -4.15 -1.20 -14.66
CA ALA A 124 -2.70 -0.99 -14.73
C ALA A 124 -2.33 0.24 -15.59
N GLY A 125 -2.98 0.42 -16.74
CA GLY A 125 -2.79 1.57 -17.62
C GLY A 125 -1.47 1.59 -18.38
N THR A 126 -0.50 0.75 -17.98
CA THR A 126 0.84 0.69 -18.56
C THR A 126 1.41 -0.73 -18.47
N THR A 127 2.40 -1.01 -19.30
CA THR A 127 3.29 -2.19 -19.20
C THR A 127 4.72 -1.79 -18.82
N SER A 128 4.95 -0.50 -18.54
CA SER A 128 6.19 -0.02 -17.95
C SER A 128 6.17 -0.18 -16.44
N SER A 129 7.35 -0.15 -15.82
CA SER A 129 7.45 -0.16 -14.36
C SER A 129 6.71 1.05 -13.77
N THR A 130 5.87 0.80 -12.79
CA THR A 130 5.15 1.82 -12.01
C THR A 130 5.37 1.57 -10.52
N THR A 131 5.51 2.62 -9.75
CA THR A 131 5.89 2.56 -8.33
C THR A 131 4.75 3.09 -7.46
N PHE A 132 4.35 2.30 -6.48
CA PHE A 132 3.39 2.70 -5.46
C PHE A 132 4.11 3.09 -4.19
N LYS A 133 3.60 4.12 -3.50
CA LYS A 133 4.19 4.74 -2.32
C LYS A 133 3.15 4.93 -1.25
N VAL A 134 3.52 4.66 0.00
CA VAL A 134 2.69 4.93 1.17
C VAL A 134 3.27 6.11 1.92
N ARG A 135 2.46 7.13 2.09
CA ARG A 135 2.79 8.31 2.90
C ARG A 135 1.83 8.40 4.08
N ALA A 136 2.34 8.84 5.22
CA ALA A 136 1.54 9.04 6.42
C ALA A 136 1.99 10.26 7.21
N GLY A 137 1.05 10.87 7.93
CA GLY A 137 1.32 11.98 8.81
C GLY A 137 0.13 12.27 9.72
N THR A 138 0.35 13.07 10.74
CA THR A 138 -0.70 13.56 11.63
C THR A 138 -1.37 14.81 11.06
N ASP A 139 -2.63 15.04 11.43
CA ASP A 139 -3.44 16.22 11.04
C ASP A 139 -2.88 17.55 11.54
N ALA A 140 -2.06 17.51 12.60
CA ALA A 140 -1.35 18.66 13.14
C ALA A 140 0.03 18.24 13.65
N ALA A 141 0.89 19.20 13.97
CA ALA A 141 2.28 18.97 14.36
C ALA A 141 2.44 17.86 15.42
N ALA A 142 3.13 16.79 15.04
CA ALA A 142 3.56 15.67 15.87
C ALA A 142 4.56 14.81 15.07
N THR A 143 5.24 13.88 15.73
CA THR A 143 6.07 12.90 15.08
C THR A 143 5.24 11.64 14.79
N THR A 144 5.08 11.29 13.53
CA THR A 144 4.55 9.98 13.10
C THR A 144 5.69 8.97 13.11
N THR A 145 5.51 7.84 13.78
CA THR A 145 6.48 6.73 13.80
C THR A 145 5.91 5.51 13.06
N PHE A 146 6.72 4.95 12.19
CA PHE A 146 6.45 3.74 11.40
C PHE A 146 7.22 2.56 12.00
N ASN A 147 6.56 1.41 12.19
CA ASN A 147 7.12 0.15 12.73
C ASN A 147 7.80 0.26 14.10
N GLY A 148 7.51 1.30 14.85
CA GLY A 148 8.17 1.56 16.13
C GLY A 148 7.33 2.34 17.09
N ARG A 149 8.00 3.04 18.01
CA ARG A 149 7.40 3.94 19.00
C ARG A 149 8.35 5.08 19.32
N ASP A 150 7.83 6.22 19.75
CA ASP A 150 8.61 7.38 20.19
C ASP A 150 9.68 7.83 19.16
N GLY A 151 9.35 7.80 17.87
CA GLY A 151 10.22 8.22 16.78
C GLY A 151 11.31 7.21 16.37
N SER A 152 11.80 6.35 17.28
CA SER A 152 12.94 5.47 16.96
C SER A 152 12.93 4.11 17.68
N ASN A 153 12.05 3.92 18.66
CA ASN A 153 12.08 2.72 19.49
C ASN A 153 11.48 1.51 18.77
N ARG A 154 12.34 0.58 18.37
CA ARG A 154 11.97 -0.70 17.76
C ARG A 154 11.13 -1.54 18.73
N ARG A 155 10.15 -2.29 18.22
CA ARG A 155 9.25 -3.15 18.98
C ARG A 155 9.36 -4.61 18.53
N LEU A 156 9.03 -5.53 19.45
CA LEU A 156 8.96 -6.98 19.21
C LEU A 156 10.18 -7.54 18.46
N GLY A 157 11.39 -7.01 18.74
CA GLY A 157 12.61 -7.45 18.08
C GLY A 157 12.64 -7.18 16.57
N GLY A 158 11.85 -6.18 16.07
CA GLY A 158 11.71 -5.89 14.64
C GLY A 158 10.71 -6.79 13.91
N ARG A 159 9.87 -7.53 14.64
CA ARG A 159 8.76 -8.31 14.07
C ARG A 159 7.46 -7.49 13.95
N TYR A 160 7.45 -6.27 14.47
CA TYR A 160 6.40 -5.28 14.27
C TYR A 160 6.62 -4.63 12.90
N ALA A 161 6.07 -5.24 11.87
CA ALA A 161 6.37 -4.91 10.48
C ALA A 161 5.12 -4.52 9.71
N SER A 162 5.27 -3.60 8.78
CA SER A 162 4.26 -3.18 7.81
C SER A 162 4.45 -3.92 6.49
N THR A 163 3.40 -4.02 5.68
CA THR A 163 3.43 -4.73 4.40
C THR A 163 2.73 -3.95 3.31
N MET A 164 3.21 -4.10 2.08
CA MET A 164 2.49 -3.73 0.88
C MET A 164 2.54 -4.88 -0.11
N THR A 165 1.40 -5.23 -0.68
CA THR A 165 1.26 -6.29 -1.69
C THR A 165 0.55 -5.72 -2.91
N ILE A 166 1.09 -5.95 -4.10
CA ILE A 166 0.43 -5.62 -5.36
C ILE A 166 0.16 -6.93 -6.09
N THR A 167 -1.10 -7.17 -6.39
CA THR A 167 -1.58 -8.34 -7.14
C THR A 167 -2.05 -7.89 -8.51
N GLU A 168 -1.44 -8.40 -9.58
CA GLU A 168 -1.94 -8.22 -10.94
C GLU A 168 -2.94 -9.32 -11.29
N ILE A 169 -4.11 -8.92 -11.77
CA ILE A 169 -5.24 -9.78 -12.09
C ILE A 169 -5.58 -9.62 -13.57
N ALA A 170 -5.58 -10.72 -14.31
CA ALA A 170 -5.97 -10.73 -15.71
C ALA A 170 -7.45 -10.38 -15.91
N VAL A 171 -7.74 -9.60 -16.97
CA VAL A 171 -9.08 -9.28 -17.47
C VAL A 171 -9.23 -9.69 -18.92
#